data_7be6448ef82cd5106db13aa724660f98
#
_entry.id   7be6448ef82cd5106db13aa724660f98
#
_cell.length_a   1.000
_cell.length_b   1.000
_cell.length_c   1.000
_cell.angle_alpha   90.00
_cell.angle_beta   90.00
_cell.angle_gamma   90.00
#
_symmetry.space_group_name_H-M   'P 1'
#
loop_
_entity.id
_entity.type
_entity.pdbx_description
1 polymer ?
#
loop_
_entity_poly.entity_id
_entity_poly.type
_entity_poly.pdbx_seq_one_letter_code
_entity_poly.pdbx_strand_id
1 'polypeptide(L)'
;MAKSFKDWFNILHEGGEDTVNETVIPPESGKTEWTFGRSTDCDFVYSVPGVSRAHCKIKLIDAKFYIADMGSTNGTYLNGKPVERMERIFAGDVVSMGSTDFVFSPEYLD
;
A
#
# COMPACT_ATOMS: atom_id res chain seq x y z
N MET A 1 -23.55 -10.60 5.16
CA MET A 1 -22.63 -9.67 4.57
C MET A 1 -21.19 -10.14 4.67
N ALA A 2 -20.46 -10.00 3.62
CA ALA A 2 -19.09 -10.46 3.62
C ALA A 2 -18.23 -9.55 4.46
N LYS A 3 -17.23 -10.10 5.11
CA LYS A 3 -16.28 -9.30 5.83
C LYS A 3 -15.41 -8.54 4.85
N SER A 4 -15.01 -7.35 5.22
CA SER A 4 -14.06 -6.61 4.43
C SER A 4 -12.71 -7.30 4.60
N PHE A 5 -11.79 -7.00 3.70
CA PHE A 5 -10.44 -7.53 3.85
C PHE A 5 -9.84 -7.10 5.17
N LYS A 6 -10.17 -5.89 5.60
CA LYS A 6 -9.65 -5.37 6.85
C LYS A 6 -10.05 -6.25 8.04
N ASP A 7 -11.33 -6.64 8.09
CA ASP A 7 -11.78 -7.49 9.18
C ASP A 7 -11.12 -8.85 9.14
N TRP A 8 -10.99 -9.41 7.96
CA TRP A 8 -10.38 -10.70 7.80
C TRP A 8 -8.91 -10.65 8.18
N PHE A 9 -8.23 -9.61 7.75
CA PHE A 9 -6.82 -9.43 8.05
C PHE A 9 -6.61 -9.32 9.56
N ASN A 10 -7.45 -8.56 10.24
CA ASN A 10 -7.34 -8.38 11.68
C ASN A 10 -7.52 -9.70 12.41
N ILE A 11 -8.41 -10.55 11.94
CA ILE A 11 -8.61 -11.85 12.56
C ILE A 11 -7.34 -12.67 12.47
N LEU A 12 -6.68 -12.65 11.33
CA LEU A 12 -5.47 -13.43 11.13
C LEU A 12 -4.32 -12.92 11.99
N HIS A 13 -4.31 -11.63 12.26
CA HIS A 13 -3.20 -11.02 12.99
C HIS A 13 -3.56 -10.62 14.40
N GLU A 14 -4.65 -11.15 14.88
CA GLU A 14 -5.15 -10.81 16.18
C GLU A 14 -4.14 -11.17 17.24
N GLY A 15 -3.88 -10.24 18.13
CA GLY A 15 -3.03 -10.51 19.26
C GLY A 15 -1.56 -10.51 18.94
N GLY A 16 -1.20 -10.40 17.71
CA GLY A 16 0.20 -10.40 17.32
C GLY A 16 0.77 -9.02 17.31
N GLU A 17 2.08 -9.00 17.26
CA GLU A 17 2.76 -7.75 17.04
C GLU A 17 2.61 -7.43 15.61
N ASP A 18 1.99 -6.39 15.30
CA ASP A 18 1.76 -6.08 13.95
C ASP A 18 2.96 -5.65 13.24
N THR A 19 3.48 -6.51 12.41
CA THR A 19 4.56 -6.13 11.54
C THR A 19 4.07 -5.83 10.16
N VAL A 20 2.80 -6.07 9.90
CA VAL A 20 2.22 -5.81 8.60
C VAL A 20 1.08 -4.85 8.77
N ASN A 21 1.12 -3.76 8.03
CA ASN A 21 0.09 -2.75 8.10
C ASN A 21 -0.88 -2.92 6.96
N GLU A 22 -2.12 -2.63 7.22
CA GLU A 22 -3.12 -2.65 6.18
C GLU A 22 -3.33 -1.23 5.72
N THR A 23 -3.29 -1.01 4.43
CA THR A 23 -3.55 0.31 3.86
C THR A 23 -4.87 0.26 3.13
N VAL A 24 -5.81 1.00 3.64
CA VAL A 24 -7.14 1.06 3.07
C VAL A 24 -7.22 2.31 2.22
N ILE A 25 -7.54 2.13 0.94
CA ILE A 25 -7.68 3.25 0.02
C ILE A 25 -9.15 3.61 -0.03
N PRO A 26 -9.52 4.77 0.50
CA PRO A 26 -10.93 5.13 0.50
C PRO A 26 -11.42 5.53 -0.88
N PRO A 27 -12.68 5.33 -1.17
CA PRO A 27 -13.24 5.68 -2.47
C PRO A 27 -13.54 7.18 -2.53
N GLU A 28 -12.54 7.95 -2.84
CA GLU A 28 -12.69 9.39 -2.93
C GLU A 28 -12.91 9.82 -4.35
N SER A 29 -13.95 10.59 -4.53
CA SER A 29 -14.28 11.08 -5.85
C SER A 29 -13.17 11.98 -6.37
N GLY A 30 -12.69 11.70 -7.55
CA GLY A 30 -11.71 12.53 -8.20
C GLY A 30 -10.27 12.25 -7.82
N LYS A 31 -10.04 11.45 -6.81
CA LYS A 31 -8.67 11.15 -6.42
C LYS A 31 -8.21 9.90 -7.14
N THR A 32 -7.08 10.00 -7.83
CA THR A 32 -6.57 8.90 -8.63
C THR A 32 -5.15 8.52 -8.27
N GLU A 33 -4.53 9.17 -7.30
CA GLU A 33 -3.19 8.83 -6.87
C GLU A 33 -3.08 8.95 -5.36
N TRP A 34 -2.37 8.02 -4.76
CA TRP A 34 -2.10 8.04 -3.32
C TRP A 34 -0.62 7.79 -3.12
N THR A 35 0.03 8.64 -2.34
CA THR A 35 1.47 8.56 -2.11
C THR A 35 1.77 7.95 -0.76
N PHE A 36 2.87 7.23 -0.71
CA PHE A 36 3.32 6.53 0.49
C PHE A 36 4.77 6.91 0.75
N GLY A 37 5.09 7.24 1.98
CA GLY A 37 6.45 7.57 2.30
C GLY A 37 6.59 8.13 3.70
N ARG A 38 7.78 8.59 4.01
CA ARG A 38 8.11 9.11 5.33
C ARG A 38 7.65 10.55 5.51
N SER A 39 7.49 11.28 4.43
CA SER A 39 7.10 12.68 4.50
C SER A 39 5.66 12.83 4.92
N THR A 40 5.40 13.84 5.75
CA THR A 40 4.02 14.14 6.14
C THR A 40 3.19 14.67 4.99
N ASP A 41 3.83 14.95 3.85
CA ASP A 41 3.09 15.37 2.67
C ASP A 41 2.46 14.18 1.96
N CYS A 42 2.84 12.96 2.30
CA CYS A 42 2.29 11.78 1.68
C CYS A 42 0.88 11.52 2.18
N ASP A 43 0.09 10.84 1.35
CA ASP A 43 -1.25 10.45 1.76
C ASP A 43 -1.20 9.42 2.88
N PHE A 44 -0.22 8.52 2.83
CA PHE A 44 -0.01 7.54 3.86
C PHE A 44 1.41 7.66 4.35
N VAL A 45 1.57 7.97 5.62
CA VAL A 45 2.89 8.27 6.17
C VAL A 45 3.42 7.07 6.94
N TYR A 46 4.61 6.64 6.55
CA TYR A 46 5.30 5.53 7.20
C TYR A 46 6.65 6.00 7.68
N SER A 47 6.72 6.39 8.94
CA SER A 47 7.96 6.95 9.51
C SER A 47 8.79 5.87 10.14
N VAL A 48 9.29 4.97 9.32
CA VAL A 48 10.11 3.87 9.80
C VAL A 48 11.39 3.80 8.98
N PRO A 49 12.42 3.12 9.50
CA PRO A 49 13.71 3.09 8.81
C PRO A 49 13.60 2.51 7.41
N GLY A 50 14.34 3.10 6.51
CA GLY A 50 14.42 2.60 5.15
C GLY A 50 13.36 3.11 4.21
N VAL A 51 12.38 3.84 4.70
CA VAL A 51 11.34 4.40 3.86
C VAL A 51 11.77 5.78 3.42
N SER A 52 11.75 6.03 2.13
CA SER A 52 12.11 7.32 1.57
C SER A 52 11.00 8.31 1.78
N ARG A 53 11.31 9.61 1.66
CA ARG A 53 10.32 10.64 1.88
C ARG A 53 9.13 10.47 0.97
N ALA A 54 9.37 10.25 -0.32
CA ALA A 54 8.33 9.87 -1.26
C ALA A 54 8.77 8.53 -1.80
N HIS A 55 8.16 7.46 -1.34
CA HIS A 55 8.67 6.13 -1.62
C HIS A 55 7.99 5.46 -2.79
N CYS A 56 6.67 5.38 -2.75
CA CYS A 56 5.92 4.80 -3.85
C CYS A 56 4.55 5.43 -3.91
N LYS A 57 3.83 5.12 -4.97
CA LYS A 57 2.48 5.62 -5.11
C LYS A 57 1.60 4.58 -5.78
N ILE A 58 0.31 4.67 -5.51
CA ILE A 58 -0.67 3.82 -6.13
C ILE A 58 -1.55 4.73 -6.99
N LYS A 59 -1.81 4.31 -8.22
CA LYS A 59 -2.61 5.07 -9.16
C LYS A 59 -3.83 4.27 -9.57
N LEU A 60 -4.92 4.96 -9.78
CA LEU A 60 -6.16 4.37 -10.27
C LEU A 60 -6.35 4.83 -11.70
N ILE A 61 -6.31 3.91 -12.64
CA ILE A 61 -6.44 4.19 -14.06
C ILE A 61 -7.45 3.22 -14.64
N ASP A 62 -8.53 3.74 -15.21
CA ASP A 62 -9.56 2.90 -15.83
C ASP A 62 -10.03 1.81 -14.89
N ALA A 63 -10.32 2.20 -13.65
CA ALA A 63 -10.85 1.30 -12.62
C ALA A 63 -9.86 0.21 -12.21
N LYS A 64 -8.59 0.38 -12.51
CA LYS A 64 -7.55 -0.58 -12.12
C LYS A 64 -6.48 0.13 -11.33
N PHE A 65 -5.94 -0.55 -10.35
CA PHE A 65 -4.90 0.02 -9.51
C PHE A 65 -3.51 -0.42 -9.97
N TYR A 66 -2.57 0.51 -9.87
CA TYR A 66 -1.17 0.24 -10.24
C TYR A 66 -0.27 0.84 -9.19
N ILE A 67 0.88 0.21 -8.98
CA ILE A 67 1.87 0.71 -8.04
C ILE A 67 3.14 1.08 -8.78
N ALA A 68 3.78 2.16 -8.34
CA ALA A 68 5.03 2.63 -8.94
C ALA A 68 5.98 3.09 -7.85
N ASP A 69 7.26 2.81 -8.02
CA ASP A 69 8.28 3.32 -7.11
C ASP A 69 8.58 4.76 -7.50
N MET A 70 8.83 5.61 -6.53
CA MET A 70 9.09 7.04 -6.78
C MET A 70 10.56 7.37 -6.64
N GLY A 71 11.43 6.46 -7.05
CA GLY A 71 12.86 6.69 -6.94
C GLY A 71 13.39 6.47 -5.55
N SER A 72 12.80 5.54 -4.84
CA SER A 72 13.19 5.30 -3.46
C SER A 72 14.61 4.74 -3.36
N THR A 73 15.21 4.94 -2.20
CA THR A 73 16.57 4.46 -1.96
C THR A 73 16.62 2.95 -1.89
N ASN A 74 15.64 2.34 -1.24
CA ASN A 74 15.67 0.89 -1.00
C ASN A 74 14.75 0.08 -1.89
N GLY A 75 14.00 0.75 -2.75
CA GLY A 75 13.11 0.06 -3.68
C GLY A 75 11.76 -0.26 -3.09
N THR A 76 10.82 -0.56 -3.96
CA THR A 76 9.49 -1.00 -3.61
C THR A 76 9.32 -2.40 -4.14
N TYR A 77 8.72 -3.28 -3.34
CA TYR A 77 8.55 -4.68 -3.73
C TYR A 77 7.08 -5.05 -3.67
N LEU A 78 6.63 -5.77 -4.65
CA LEU A 78 5.25 -6.24 -4.71
C LEU A 78 5.27 -7.75 -4.59
N ASN A 79 4.73 -8.25 -3.50
CA ASN A 79 4.75 -9.69 -3.19
C ASN A 79 6.15 -10.27 -3.33
N GLY A 80 7.14 -9.51 -2.86
CA GLY A 80 8.53 -9.95 -2.85
C GLY A 80 9.30 -9.68 -4.13
N LYS A 81 8.67 -9.12 -5.16
CA LYS A 81 9.36 -8.83 -6.41
C LYS A 81 9.55 -7.34 -6.58
N PRO A 82 10.72 -6.90 -7.03
CA PRO A 82 10.94 -5.46 -7.19
C PRO A 82 10.00 -4.87 -8.22
N VAL A 83 9.49 -3.69 -7.89
CA VAL A 83 8.65 -2.94 -8.81
C VAL A 83 9.57 -2.10 -9.65
N GLU A 84 9.75 -2.46 -10.91
CA GLU A 84 10.66 -1.75 -11.78
C GLU A 84 9.97 -0.71 -12.61
N ARG A 85 8.70 -0.92 -12.87
CA ARG A 85 7.87 0.01 -13.59
C ARG A 85 6.54 0.01 -12.88
N MET A 86 5.58 0.72 -13.44
CA MET A 86 4.26 0.69 -12.88
C MET A 86 3.68 -0.70 -13.08
N GLU A 87 3.22 -1.34 -12.00
CA GLU A 87 2.71 -2.70 -12.07
C GLU A 87 1.32 -2.77 -11.51
N ARG A 88 0.55 -3.70 -12.03
CA ARG A 88 -0.81 -3.90 -11.56
C ARG A 88 -0.81 -4.42 -10.14
N ILE A 89 -1.70 -3.88 -9.31
CA ILE A 89 -1.80 -4.33 -7.93
C ILE A 89 -3.25 -4.71 -7.63
N PHE A 90 -3.43 -5.77 -6.85
CA PHE A 90 -4.74 -6.30 -6.52
C PHE A 90 -4.94 -6.32 -5.01
N ALA A 91 -6.20 -6.32 -4.61
CA ALA A 91 -6.51 -6.40 -3.18
C ALA A 91 -5.82 -7.62 -2.57
N GLY A 92 -5.19 -7.42 -1.44
CA GLY A 92 -4.48 -8.49 -0.76
C GLY A 92 -3.02 -8.59 -1.10
N ASP A 93 -2.57 -7.86 -2.11
CA ASP A 93 -1.14 -7.85 -2.44
C ASP A 93 -0.35 -7.16 -1.35
N VAL A 94 0.87 -7.63 -1.14
CA VAL A 94 1.74 -7.09 -0.11
C VAL A 94 2.79 -6.20 -0.74
N VAL A 95 2.88 -4.98 -0.25
CA VAL A 95 3.86 -4.01 -0.72
C VAL A 95 4.91 -3.84 0.37
N SER A 96 6.18 -3.95 0.01
CA SER A 96 7.28 -3.76 0.95
C SER A 96 8.05 -2.50 0.60
N MET A 97 8.30 -1.68 1.60
CA MET A 97 9.09 -0.45 1.46
C MET A 97 9.97 -0.32 2.68
N GLY A 98 11.28 -0.29 2.46
CA GLY A 98 12.20 -0.18 3.58
C GLY A 98 11.99 -1.33 4.56
N SER A 99 11.76 -1.02 5.81
CA SER A 99 11.61 -2.03 6.84
C SER A 99 10.15 -2.35 7.15
N THR A 100 9.23 -1.92 6.29
CA THR A 100 7.82 -2.14 6.58
C THR A 100 7.09 -2.71 5.36
N ASP A 101 6.00 -3.39 5.64
CA ASP A 101 5.13 -3.93 4.61
C ASP A 101 3.74 -3.40 4.84
N PHE A 102 2.96 -3.31 3.79
CA PHE A 102 1.54 -3.09 3.98
C PHE A 102 0.76 -3.95 2.99
N VAL A 103 -0.48 -4.23 3.33
CA VAL A 103 -1.37 -5.01 2.49
C VAL A 103 -2.32 -4.04 1.81
N PHE A 104 -2.39 -4.12 0.50
CA PHE A 104 -3.24 -3.22 -0.26
C PHE A 104 -4.70 -3.63 -0.09
N SER A 105 -5.52 -2.67 0.30
CA SER A 105 -6.93 -2.93 0.58
C SER A 105 -7.77 -1.76 0.08
N PRO A 106 -8.18 -1.78 -1.18
CA PRO A 106 -9.06 -0.72 -1.69
C PRO A 106 -10.45 -0.90 -1.12
N GLU A 107 -10.94 0.14 -0.48
CA GLU A 107 -12.14 0.01 0.31
C GLU A 107 -13.40 -0.17 -0.51
N TYR A 108 -13.42 0.36 -1.70
CA TYR A 108 -14.64 0.29 -2.47
C TYR A 108 -14.73 -0.96 -3.35
N LEU A 109 -13.88 -1.91 -3.15
CA LEU A 109 -14.01 -3.15 -3.85
C LEU A 109 -15.11 -3.96 -3.20
N ASP A 110 -16.01 -4.41 -3.97
CA ASP A 110 -17.07 -5.23 -3.42
C ASP A 110 -16.84 -6.68 -3.67
#